data_6cba187486a77102b7a6ec900b2fcca8
#
_entry.id   6cba187486a77102b7a6ec900b2fcca8
#
_cell.length_a   1.000
_cell.length_b   1.000
_cell.length_c   1.000
_cell.angle_alpha   90.00
_cell.angle_beta   90.00
_cell.angle_gamma   90.00
#
_symmetry.space_group_name_H-M   'P 1'
#
loop_
_entity.id
_entity.type
_entity.pdbx_description
1 polymer ?
#
loop_
_entity_poly.entity_id
_entity_poly.type
_entity_poly.pdbx_seq_one_letter_code
_entity_poly.pdbx_strand_id
1 'polypeptide(L)'
;SPSRGTFRTYLFRVQGADAVVDPETGEIGPGQATTDYDIDWNALQMLPGNVRAAVNVRKYSDILFNQRYQDDFNNASSRTERWSGSIEKDLRLAVLSAYADTTSTYFGTDFRRVNGRLPGVSLRRFPRQVGWGGIVAGLEATAERLQFGDADHVDHWARFDVAPTVSRPFSLSFLDFNPSIGYRYTRYGATNGPNEEGENAIVGPPLDRSFGEAQVELR
;
A
#
# COMPACT_ATOMS: atom_id res chain seq x y z
N SER A 1 9.59 2.27 -23.32
CA SER A 1 8.15 2.45 -23.09
C SER A 1 7.92 3.92 -22.75
N PRO A 2 6.98 4.60 -23.42
CA PRO A 2 6.72 6.00 -23.15
C PRO A 2 6.17 6.19 -21.73
N SER A 3 6.59 7.27 -21.09
CA SER A 3 5.98 7.74 -19.84
C SER A 3 4.52 8.10 -20.10
N ARG A 4 3.65 7.81 -19.16
CA ARG A 4 2.23 8.10 -19.25
C ARG A 4 1.69 8.56 -17.90
N GLY A 5 0.67 9.39 -17.92
CA GLY A 5 0.00 9.81 -16.70
C GLY A 5 -1.30 10.51 -17.03
N THR A 6 -2.20 10.49 -16.09
CA THR A 6 -3.45 11.24 -16.08
C THR A 6 -3.54 12.00 -14.77
N PHE A 7 -3.89 13.27 -14.86
CA PHE A 7 -4.17 14.10 -13.69
C PHE A 7 -5.54 14.71 -13.90
N ARG A 8 -6.42 14.53 -12.94
CA ARG A 8 -7.76 15.12 -12.90
C ARG A 8 -7.95 15.75 -11.55
N THR A 9 -8.40 16.97 -11.52
CA THR A 9 -8.80 17.64 -10.29
C THR A 9 -10.06 18.43 -10.52
N TYR A 10 -10.95 18.39 -9.55
CA TYR A 10 -12.13 19.21 -9.47
C TYR A 10 -12.04 20.06 -8.19
N LEU A 11 -12.35 21.34 -8.33
CA LEU A 11 -12.43 22.28 -7.24
C LEU A 11 -13.79 22.96 -7.31
N PHE A 12 -14.56 22.81 -6.24
CA PHE A 12 -15.86 23.46 -6.08
C PHE A 12 -15.82 24.36 -4.85
N ARG A 13 -16.21 25.60 -5.01
CA ARG A 13 -16.42 26.50 -3.89
C ARG A 13 -17.92 26.62 -3.66
N VAL A 14 -18.39 26.06 -2.56
CA VAL A 14 -19.79 26.19 -2.14
C VAL A 14 -19.89 27.43 -1.26
N GLN A 15 -20.60 28.46 -1.73
CA GLN A 15 -20.86 29.66 -0.95
C GLN A 15 -22.19 29.50 -0.22
N GLY A 16 -22.12 29.51 1.11
CA GLY A 16 -23.29 29.68 1.97
C GLY A 16 -24.34 28.58 1.90
N ALA A 17 -23.93 27.31 1.68
CA ALA A 17 -24.87 26.24 1.41
C ALA A 17 -25.77 25.86 2.58
N ASP A 18 -25.33 26.02 3.80
CA ASP A 18 -26.12 25.67 4.99
C ASP A 18 -26.11 26.83 6.00
N ALA A 19 -27.27 27.37 6.26
CA ALA A 19 -27.45 28.29 7.36
C ALA A 19 -27.17 27.57 8.67
N VAL A 20 -26.14 28.00 9.38
CA VAL A 20 -25.81 27.46 10.71
C VAL A 20 -26.70 28.12 11.72
N VAL A 21 -27.53 27.33 12.40
CA VAL A 21 -28.32 27.81 13.55
C VAL A 21 -27.39 27.79 14.77
N ASP A 22 -27.15 28.94 15.36
CA ASP A 22 -26.44 29.01 16.62
C ASP A 22 -27.25 28.30 17.71
N PRO A 23 -26.70 27.27 18.35
CA PRO A 23 -27.44 26.47 19.33
C PRO A 23 -27.79 27.26 20.62
N GLU A 24 -27.09 28.35 20.89
CA GLU A 24 -27.32 29.18 22.10
C GLU A 24 -28.32 30.30 21.84
N THR A 25 -28.24 30.94 20.67
CA THR A 25 -29.05 32.10 20.35
C THR A 25 -30.25 31.82 19.44
N GLY A 26 -30.21 30.67 18.73
CA GLY A 26 -31.20 30.34 17.72
C GLY A 26 -31.12 31.21 16.45
N GLU A 27 -30.11 32.06 16.33
CA GLU A 27 -29.92 32.92 15.16
C GLU A 27 -29.37 32.11 13.98
N ILE A 28 -29.91 32.40 12.80
CA ILE A 28 -29.47 31.79 11.53
C ILE A 28 -28.34 32.64 10.97
N GLY A 29 -27.10 32.18 11.14
CA GLY A 29 -25.92 32.79 10.54
C GLY A 29 -25.66 32.28 9.09
N PRO A 30 -24.92 33.07 8.28
CA PRO A 30 -24.50 32.62 6.96
C PRO A 30 -23.55 31.41 7.13
N GLY A 31 -23.83 30.35 6.41
CA GLY A 31 -22.97 29.17 6.37
C GLY A 31 -21.55 29.50 5.91
N GLN A 32 -20.57 28.82 6.48
CA GLN A 32 -19.18 29.00 6.05
C GLN A 32 -19.01 28.47 4.61
N ALA A 33 -18.29 29.22 3.79
CA ALA A 33 -17.92 28.75 2.47
C ALA A 33 -16.98 27.54 2.61
N THR A 34 -17.35 26.41 2.06
CA THR A 34 -16.52 25.21 2.01
C THR A 34 -15.89 25.07 0.64
N THR A 35 -14.68 24.54 0.59
CA THR A 35 -14.04 24.19 -0.68
C THR A 35 -13.99 22.67 -0.79
N ASP A 36 -14.80 22.16 -1.70
CA ASP A 36 -14.82 20.74 -2.03
C ASP A 36 -13.83 20.45 -3.15
N TYR A 37 -13.10 19.36 -3.04
CA TYR A 37 -12.14 18.94 -4.08
C TYR A 37 -12.14 17.41 -4.28
N ASP A 38 -11.81 17.01 -5.50
CA ASP A 38 -11.47 15.64 -5.89
C ASP A 38 -10.17 15.68 -6.69
N ILE A 39 -9.22 14.83 -6.31
CA ILE A 39 -7.92 14.69 -6.96
C ILE A 39 -7.75 13.24 -7.36
N ASP A 40 -7.60 12.99 -8.65
CA ASP A 40 -7.23 11.70 -9.22
C ASP A 40 -5.94 11.89 -10.06
N TRP A 41 -4.85 11.33 -9.59
CA TRP A 41 -3.57 11.41 -10.25
C TRP A 41 -2.94 10.03 -10.41
N ASN A 42 -2.72 9.64 -11.65
CA ASN A 42 -2.03 8.42 -12.01
C ASN A 42 -0.87 8.77 -12.93
N ALA A 43 0.33 8.37 -12.57
CA ALA A 43 1.50 8.59 -13.39
C ALA A 43 2.45 7.39 -13.35
N LEU A 44 3.01 7.07 -14.51
CA LEU A 44 4.08 6.10 -14.70
C LEU A 44 5.18 6.76 -15.52
N GLN A 45 6.36 6.86 -14.94
CA GLN A 45 7.53 7.46 -15.54
C GLN A 45 8.66 6.44 -15.68
N MET A 46 9.19 6.32 -16.89
CA MET A 46 10.42 5.58 -17.14
C MET A 46 11.60 6.54 -17.09
N LEU A 47 12.51 6.31 -16.16
CA LEU A 47 13.70 7.10 -15.94
C LEU A 47 14.95 6.40 -16.54
N PRO A 48 16.05 7.13 -16.80
CA PRO A 48 17.31 6.52 -17.24
C PRO A 48 17.80 5.45 -16.27
N GLY A 49 18.49 4.43 -16.78
CA GLY A 49 19.06 3.35 -15.98
C GLY A 49 18.05 2.27 -15.55
N ASN A 50 16.99 2.05 -16.35
CA ASN A 50 15.94 1.05 -16.10
C ASN A 50 15.23 1.28 -14.76
N VAL A 51 14.96 2.54 -14.45
CA VAL A 51 14.20 2.93 -13.28
C VAL A 51 12.77 3.25 -13.70
N ARG A 52 11.80 2.67 -12.98
CA ARG A 52 10.38 2.94 -13.15
C ARG A 52 9.85 3.63 -11.89
N ALA A 53 9.25 4.79 -12.05
CA ALA A 53 8.53 5.48 -10.98
C ALA A 53 7.04 5.47 -11.28
N ALA A 54 6.24 5.20 -10.27
CA ALA A 54 4.78 5.21 -10.36
C ALA A 54 4.17 5.97 -9.19
N VAL A 55 3.11 6.71 -9.47
CA VAL A 55 2.31 7.42 -8.48
C VAL A 55 0.85 7.19 -8.77
N ASN A 56 0.08 6.94 -7.73
CA ASN A 56 -1.37 6.88 -7.78
C ASN A 56 -1.91 7.61 -6.55
N VAL A 57 -2.72 8.64 -6.76
CA VAL A 57 -3.38 9.42 -5.71
C VAL A 57 -4.84 9.55 -6.06
N ARG A 58 -5.70 9.18 -5.12
CA ARG A 58 -7.11 9.48 -5.12
C ARG A 58 -7.49 10.06 -3.78
N LYS A 59 -7.88 11.33 -3.77
CA LYS A 59 -8.22 12.07 -2.56
C LYS A 59 -9.38 13.02 -2.84
N TYR A 60 -10.29 13.15 -1.89
CA TYR A 60 -11.43 14.07 -1.94
C TYR A 60 -11.60 14.77 -0.59
N SER A 61 -12.27 15.92 -0.61
CA SER A 61 -12.46 16.77 0.57
C SER A 61 -13.36 16.15 1.63
N ASP A 62 -14.42 15.46 1.17
CA ASP A 62 -15.46 14.89 2.01
C ASP A 62 -16.03 13.63 1.33
N ILE A 63 -16.45 12.65 2.15
CA ILE A 63 -17.09 11.42 1.68
C ILE A 63 -18.38 11.71 0.90
N LEU A 64 -19.10 12.76 1.23
CA LEU A 64 -20.31 13.18 0.55
C LEU A 64 -20.04 13.83 -0.81
N PHE A 65 -18.79 14.25 -1.08
CA PHE A 65 -18.41 14.83 -2.36
C PHE A 65 -18.78 13.90 -3.53
N ASN A 66 -18.39 12.65 -3.43
CA ASN A 66 -18.69 11.68 -4.49
C ASN A 66 -20.20 11.49 -4.69
N GLN A 67 -21.00 11.53 -3.63
CA GLN A 67 -22.45 11.42 -3.71
C GLN A 67 -23.12 12.65 -4.32
N ARG A 68 -22.55 13.83 -4.12
CA ARG A 68 -23.12 15.11 -4.60
C ARG A 68 -22.77 15.41 -6.05
N TYR A 69 -21.58 15.01 -6.50
CA TYR A 69 -21.01 15.53 -7.76
C TYR A 69 -20.64 14.44 -8.78
N GLN A 70 -20.74 13.15 -8.42
CA GLN A 70 -20.40 12.07 -9.33
C GLN A 70 -21.65 11.45 -9.95
N ASP A 71 -21.71 11.46 -11.28
CA ASP A 71 -22.81 10.84 -12.05
C ASP A 71 -22.67 9.31 -12.13
N ASP A 72 -21.46 8.79 -11.93
CA ASP A 72 -21.19 7.35 -11.94
C ASP A 72 -21.41 6.75 -10.55
N PHE A 73 -22.31 5.78 -10.45
CA PHE A 73 -22.66 5.10 -9.20
C PHE A 73 -21.43 4.48 -8.48
N ASN A 74 -20.49 3.90 -9.22
CA ASN A 74 -19.30 3.29 -8.64
C ASN A 74 -18.41 4.35 -7.98
N ASN A 75 -18.28 5.50 -8.58
CA ASN A 75 -17.54 6.62 -8.02
C ASN A 75 -18.31 7.29 -6.88
N ALA A 76 -19.62 7.47 -7.03
CA ALA A 76 -20.48 8.04 -5.99
C ALA A 76 -20.51 7.18 -4.71
N SER A 77 -20.39 5.86 -4.84
CA SER A 77 -20.36 4.92 -3.72
C SER A 77 -18.95 4.68 -3.13
N SER A 78 -17.91 5.23 -3.76
CA SER A 78 -16.53 5.04 -3.29
C SER A 78 -16.29 5.76 -1.96
N ARG A 79 -15.89 4.97 -0.97
CA ARG A 79 -15.56 5.44 0.39
C ARG A 79 -14.09 5.25 0.74
N THR A 80 -13.23 5.24 -0.28
CA THR A 80 -11.82 4.93 -0.11
C THR A 80 -10.96 6.00 -0.74
N GLU A 81 -10.16 6.65 0.07
CA GLU A 81 -9.02 7.46 -0.36
C GLU A 81 -7.77 6.58 -0.42
N ARG A 82 -6.94 6.82 -1.39
CA ARG A 82 -5.68 6.10 -1.56
C ARG A 82 -4.60 7.01 -2.11
N TRP A 83 -3.40 6.87 -1.57
CA TRP A 83 -2.22 7.33 -2.26
C TRP A 83 -1.14 6.25 -2.24
N SER A 84 -0.38 6.15 -3.30
CA SER A 84 0.77 5.26 -3.38
C SER A 84 1.82 5.84 -4.30
N GLY A 85 3.07 5.60 -3.95
CA GLY A 85 4.23 5.90 -4.77
C GLY A 85 5.20 4.73 -4.75
N SER A 86 5.84 4.45 -5.89
CA SER A 86 6.87 3.44 -5.96
C SER A 86 7.96 3.85 -6.94
N ILE A 87 9.18 3.43 -6.63
CA ILE A 87 10.33 3.50 -7.51
C ILE A 87 10.92 2.10 -7.58
N GLU A 88 11.05 1.58 -8.78
CA GLU A 88 11.61 0.27 -9.05
C GLU A 88 12.81 0.38 -9.95
N LYS A 89 13.87 -0.32 -9.62
CA LYS A 89 15.08 -0.44 -10.45
C LYS A 89 15.31 -1.89 -10.84
N ASP A 90 15.34 -2.13 -12.12
CA ASP A 90 15.74 -3.41 -12.66
C ASP A 90 17.27 -3.53 -12.63
N LEU A 91 17.74 -4.50 -11.82
CA LEU A 91 19.13 -4.87 -11.65
C LEU A 91 19.31 -6.21 -12.35
N ARG A 92 19.72 -6.30 -13.57
CA ARG A 92 19.99 -7.51 -14.35
C ARG A 92 19.64 -8.89 -13.74
N LEU A 93 19.77 -9.06 -12.41
CA LEU A 93 19.53 -10.31 -11.66
C LEU A 93 18.46 -10.18 -10.59
N ALA A 94 18.00 -8.96 -10.32
CA ALA A 94 17.04 -8.67 -9.25
C ALA A 94 16.27 -7.40 -9.57
N VAL A 95 15.14 -7.21 -8.92
CA VAL A 95 14.41 -5.93 -8.88
C VAL A 95 14.52 -5.38 -7.46
N LEU A 96 14.94 -4.15 -7.36
CA LEU A 96 14.91 -3.36 -6.13
C LEU A 96 13.74 -2.39 -6.23
N SER A 97 12.86 -2.39 -5.22
CA SER A 97 11.73 -1.48 -5.16
C SER A 97 11.71 -0.73 -3.83
N ALA A 98 11.45 0.57 -3.90
CA ALA A 98 11.07 1.38 -2.75
C ALA A 98 9.64 1.87 -2.97
N TYR A 99 8.81 1.80 -1.95
CA TYR A 99 7.40 2.15 -2.07
C TYR A 99 6.84 2.73 -0.77
N ALA A 100 5.76 3.45 -0.93
CA ALA A 100 4.95 3.94 0.16
C ALA A 100 3.49 3.98 -0.30
N ASP A 101 2.57 3.54 0.55
CA ASP A 101 1.14 3.59 0.27
C ASP A 101 0.32 3.76 1.54
N THR A 102 -0.81 4.43 1.39
CA THR A 102 -1.83 4.54 2.42
C THR A 102 -3.20 4.45 1.78
N THR A 103 -4.08 3.74 2.46
CA THR A 103 -5.49 3.64 2.13
C THR A 103 -6.31 4.02 3.35
N SER A 104 -7.24 4.95 3.17
CA SER A 104 -8.23 5.33 4.17
C SER A 104 -9.60 4.90 3.69
N THR A 105 -10.31 4.11 4.48
CA THR A 105 -11.67 3.65 4.17
C THR A 105 -12.63 4.24 5.19
N TYR A 106 -13.67 4.89 4.71
CA TYR A 106 -14.68 5.55 5.53
C TYR A 106 -15.88 4.62 5.77
N PHE A 107 -16.31 4.56 7.01
CA PHE A 107 -17.50 3.82 7.45
C PHE A 107 -18.47 4.81 8.08
N GLY A 108 -19.46 5.26 7.31
CA GLY A 108 -20.30 6.39 7.71
C GLY A 108 -19.57 7.72 7.55
N THR A 109 -19.94 8.72 8.32
CA THR A 109 -19.37 10.06 8.27
C THR A 109 -18.17 10.24 9.21
N ASP A 110 -18.10 9.48 10.29
CA ASP A 110 -17.23 9.78 11.43
C ASP A 110 -16.10 8.76 11.63
N PHE A 111 -16.27 7.53 11.12
CA PHE A 111 -15.27 6.48 11.31
C PHE A 111 -14.44 6.26 10.04
N ARG A 112 -13.12 6.43 10.16
CA ARG A 112 -12.13 6.20 9.10
C ARG A 112 -11.09 5.19 9.55
N ARG A 113 -10.97 4.09 8.82
CA ARG A 113 -9.88 3.13 9.00
C ARG A 113 -8.72 3.45 8.07
N VAL A 114 -7.53 3.52 8.62
CA VAL A 114 -6.29 3.78 7.91
C VAL A 114 -5.43 2.52 7.91
N ASN A 115 -4.90 2.14 6.76
CA ASN A 115 -3.89 1.11 6.65
C ASN A 115 -2.88 1.48 5.56
N GLY A 116 -1.63 1.00 5.69
CA GLY A 116 -0.61 1.34 4.70
C GLY A 116 0.79 0.84 5.06
N ARG A 117 1.73 1.19 4.20
CA ARG A 117 3.16 0.87 4.31
C ARG A 117 3.96 2.15 4.08
N LEU A 118 4.72 2.59 5.09
CA LEU A 118 5.37 3.91 5.07
C LEU A 118 6.70 3.92 5.84
N PRO A 119 7.85 3.82 5.19
CA PRO A 119 8.14 3.35 3.84
C PRO A 119 8.26 1.83 3.75
N GLY A 120 8.40 1.29 2.55
CA GLY A 120 8.77 -0.08 2.27
C GLY A 120 9.90 -0.17 1.24
N VAL A 121 10.76 -1.17 1.41
CA VAL A 121 11.80 -1.54 0.44
C VAL A 121 11.72 -3.04 0.21
N SER A 122 11.81 -3.47 -1.04
CA SER A 122 11.87 -4.90 -1.36
C SER A 122 12.96 -5.19 -2.38
N LEU A 123 13.58 -6.34 -2.22
CA LEU A 123 14.53 -6.93 -3.15
C LEU A 123 13.98 -8.28 -3.60
N ARG A 124 13.76 -8.44 -4.90
CA ARG A 124 13.38 -9.72 -5.50
C ARG A 124 14.45 -10.17 -6.47
N ARG A 125 15.16 -11.22 -6.13
CA ARG A 125 16.05 -11.93 -7.05
C ARG A 125 15.29 -13.05 -7.71
N PHE A 126 15.18 -13.00 -9.04
CA PHE A 126 14.52 -14.06 -9.82
C PHE A 126 15.22 -15.40 -9.67
N PRO A 127 14.47 -16.51 -9.65
CA PRO A 127 15.04 -17.83 -9.66
C PRO A 127 16.01 -18.00 -10.83
N ARG A 128 17.25 -18.34 -10.53
CA ARG A 128 18.30 -18.53 -11.53
C ARG A 128 19.24 -19.66 -11.12
N GLN A 129 19.79 -20.33 -12.11
CA GLN A 129 20.80 -21.34 -11.88
C GLN A 129 22.03 -20.76 -11.19
N VAL A 130 22.43 -21.39 -10.09
CA VAL A 130 23.60 -21.04 -9.28
C VAL A 130 24.52 -22.25 -9.20
N GLY A 131 25.79 -22.03 -9.56
CA GLY A 131 26.80 -23.08 -9.52
C GLY A 131 26.55 -24.23 -10.49
N TRP A 132 26.91 -25.43 -10.08
CA TRP A 132 26.89 -26.66 -10.87
C TRP A 132 25.63 -27.48 -10.57
N GLY A 133 25.24 -28.37 -11.47
CA GLY A 133 24.20 -29.38 -11.23
C GLY A 133 22.75 -28.87 -11.38
N GLY A 134 22.51 -27.74 -12.05
CA GLY A 134 21.16 -27.30 -12.38
C GLY A 134 20.36 -26.76 -11.19
N ILE A 135 21.01 -26.39 -10.08
CA ILE A 135 20.34 -25.78 -8.93
C ILE A 135 19.90 -24.37 -9.29
N VAL A 136 18.63 -24.07 -9.03
CA VAL A 136 18.01 -22.76 -9.23
C VAL A 136 17.69 -22.16 -7.87
N ALA A 137 18.16 -20.93 -7.61
CA ALA A 137 17.90 -20.22 -6.36
C ALA A 137 17.26 -18.86 -6.60
N GLY A 138 16.26 -18.56 -5.82
CA GLY A 138 15.56 -17.27 -5.74
C GLY A 138 15.63 -16.69 -4.33
N LEU A 139 15.36 -15.40 -4.21
CA LEU A 139 15.30 -14.69 -2.92
C LEU A 139 14.31 -13.54 -3.01
N GLU A 140 13.40 -13.49 -2.07
CA GLU A 140 12.61 -12.30 -1.79
C GLU A 140 12.96 -11.76 -0.40
N ALA A 141 13.16 -10.45 -0.29
CA ALA A 141 13.38 -9.79 0.97
C ALA A 141 12.61 -8.47 0.99
N THR A 142 11.95 -8.18 2.11
CA THR A 142 11.15 -6.97 2.29
C THR A 142 11.42 -6.39 3.65
N ALA A 143 11.58 -5.07 3.72
CA ALA A 143 11.63 -4.31 4.97
C ALA A 143 10.66 -3.15 4.82
N GLU A 144 9.69 -3.06 5.72
CA GLU A 144 8.64 -2.05 5.64
C GLU A 144 8.16 -1.61 7.02
N ARG A 145 7.66 -0.39 7.09
CA ARG A 145 6.92 0.09 8.24
C ARG A 145 5.44 0.03 7.90
N LEU A 146 4.71 -0.76 8.64
CA LEU A 146 3.26 -0.91 8.52
C LEU A 146 2.57 0.10 9.41
N GLN A 147 1.40 0.53 8.98
CA GLN A 147 0.48 1.34 9.78
C GLN A 147 -0.93 0.76 9.68
N PHE A 148 -1.64 0.80 10.80
CA PHE A 148 -3.03 0.37 10.87
C PHE A 148 -3.71 1.08 12.04
N GLY A 149 -4.95 1.51 11.84
CA GLY A 149 -5.71 2.18 12.88
C GLY A 149 -6.94 2.88 12.35
N ASP A 150 -7.40 3.82 13.10
CA ASP A 150 -8.51 4.71 12.74
C ASP A 150 -8.05 6.19 12.63
N ALA A 151 -8.98 7.14 12.61
CA ALA A 151 -8.66 8.55 12.45
C ALA A 151 -7.83 9.12 13.62
N ASP A 152 -8.06 8.60 14.83
CA ASP A 152 -7.51 9.13 16.07
C ASP A 152 -6.32 8.31 16.56
N HIS A 153 -6.29 7.00 16.24
CA HIS A 153 -5.31 6.06 16.74
C HIS A 153 -4.71 5.25 15.60
N VAL A 154 -3.47 5.54 15.24
CA VAL A 154 -2.72 4.81 14.20
C VAL A 154 -1.49 4.16 14.82
N ASP A 155 -1.52 2.84 14.85
CA ASP A 155 -0.40 2.01 15.27
C ASP A 155 0.61 1.82 14.15
N HIS A 156 1.88 1.71 14.54
CA HIS A 156 2.98 1.50 13.62
C HIS A 156 3.89 0.38 14.10
N TRP A 157 4.33 -0.47 13.17
CA TRP A 157 5.35 -1.48 13.45
C TRP A 157 6.22 -1.73 12.22
N ALA A 158 7.47 -2.12 12.47
CA ALA A 158 8.36 -2.58 11.42
C ALA A 158 8.08 -4.05 11.09
N ARG A 159 8.17 -4.41 9.81
CA ARG A 159 8.15 -5.78 9.33
C ARG A 159 9.38 -6.04 8.47
N PHE A 160 10.04 -7.13 8.77
CA PHE A 160 11.11 -7.68 7.95
C PHE A 160 10.73 -9.09 7.51
N ASP A 161 10.84 -9.39 6.23
CA ASP A 161 10.47 -10.67 5.65
C ASP A 161 11.57 -11.13 4.69
N VAL A 162 12.00 -12.40 4.80
CA VAL A 162 12.98 -13.01 3.91
C VAL A 162 12.49 -14.38 3.49
N ALA A 163 12.47 -14.64 2.20
CA ALA A 163 11.99 -15.89 1.62
C ALA A 163 12.96 -16.43 0.54
N PRO A 164 14.01 -17.14 0.91
CA PRO A 164 14.84 -17.89 -0.04
C PRO A 164 14.09 -19.11 -0.57
N THR A 165 14.31 -19.42 -1.86
CA THR A 165 13.80 -20.60 -2.51
C THR A 165 14.92 -21.31 -3.28
N VAL A 166 14.92 -22.62 -3.26
CA VAL A 166 15.86 -23.46 -4.03
C VAL A 166 15.08 -24.55 -4.72
N SER A 167 15.34 -24.76 -6.00
CA SER A 167 14.79 -25.86 -6.78
C SER A 167 15.84 -26.51 -7.66
N ARG A 168 15.57 -27.74 -8.08
CA ARG A 168 16.44 -28.44 -9.01
C ARG A 168 15.59 -29.22 -10.00
N PRO A 169 15.34 -28.68 -11.20
CA PRO A 169 14.58 -29.39 -12.22
C PRO A 169 15.41 -30.58 -12.78
N PHE A 170 14.73 -31.69 -12.99
CA PHE A 170 15.23 -32.87 -13.65
C PHE A 170 14.28 -33.26 -14.76
N SER A 171 14.81 -33.64 -15.93
CA SER A 171 14.04 -34.18 -17.03
C SER A 171 14.41 -35.64 -17.23
N LEU A 172 13.43 -36.51 -17.12
CA LEU A 172 13.50 -37.93 -17.55
C LEU A 172 12.78 -38.03 -18.90
N SER A 173 13.03 -39.08 -19.67
CA SER A 173 12.50 -39.23 -21.04
C SER A 173 10.99 -38.98 -21.20
N PHE A 174 10.22 -39.15 -20.14
CA PHE A 174 8.76 -39.09 -20.14
C PHE A 174 8.19 -38.26 -19.00
N LEU A 175 9.02 -37.65 -18.16
CA LEU A 175 8.59 -36.96 -16.96
C LEU A 175 9.56 -35.83 -16.60
N ASP A 176 9.05 -34.64 -16.42
CA ASP A 176 9.77 -33.52 -15.81
C ASP A 176 9.45 -33.47 -14.31
N PHE A 177 10.50 -33.46 -13.50
CA PHE A 177 10.42 -33.46 -12.05
C PHE A 177 11.11 -32.22 -11.50
N ASN A 178 10.39 -31.36 -10.77
CA ASN A 178 10.93 -30.11 -10.22
C ASN A 178 10.69 -30.02 -8.70
N PRO A 179 11.56 -30.62 -7.89
CA PRO A 179 11.54 -30.43 -6.45
C PRO A 179 11.99 -29.03 -6.08
N SER A 180 11.30 -28.42 -5.16
CA SER A 180 11.63 -27.11 -4.61
C SER A 180 11.48 -27.08 -3.09
N ILE A 181 12.36 -26.31 -2.44
CA ILE A 181 12.32 -26.03 -1.01
C ILE A 181 12.34 -24.53 -0.84
N GLY A 182 11.43 -24.03 -0.04
CA GLY A 182 11.34 -22.63 0.39
C GLY A 182 11.43 -22.52 1.92
N TYR A 183 11.95 -21.43 2.36
CA TYR A 183 11.91 -21.04 3.77
C TYR A 183 11.49 -19.58 3.85
N ARG A 184 10.60 -19.25 4.77
CA ARG A 184 10.22 -17.86 5.02
C ARG A 184 10.40 -17.52 6.50
N TYR A 185 11.08 -16.43 6.75
CA TYR A 185 11.23 -15.83 8.07
C TYR A 185 10.63 -14.42 8.03
N THR A 186 9.73 -14.15 8.95
CA THR A 186 9.09 -12.84 9.11
C THR A 186 9.26 -12.38 10.55
N ARG A 187 9.82 -11.19 10.74
CA ARG A 187 9.92 -10.52 12.02
C ARG A 187 9.09 -9.25 12.02
N TYR A 188 8.23 -9.13 13.01
CA TYR A 188 7.50 -7.91 13.33
C TYR A 188 8.21 -7.23 14.50
N GLY A 189 8.52 -5.94 14.37
CA GLY A 189 8.99 -5.10 15.46
C GLY A 189 7.90 -4.85 16.50
N ALA A 190 8.26 -4.21 17.59
CA ALA A 190 7.28 -3.73 18.56
C ALA A 190 6.28 -2.78 17.90
N THR A 191 5.01 -2.91 18.24
CA THR A 191 3.97 -2.00 17.80
C THR A 191 4.04 -0.72 18.63
N ASN A 192 4.13 0.42 17.95
CA ASN A 192 4.10 1.74 18.56
C ASN A 192 2.79 2.42 18.18
N GLY A 193 2.09 2.95 19.16
CA GLY A 193 0.83 3.65 18.99
C GLY A 193 0.56 4.58 20.16
N PRO A 194 -0.49 5.40 20.11
CA PRO A 194 -0.88 6.22 21.24
C PRO A 194 -1.38 5.34 22.39
N ASN A 195 -0.88 5.62 23.60
CA ASN A 195 -1.39 5.02 24.84
C ASN A 195 -2.71 5.72 25.26
N GLU A 196 -3.26 5.32 26.41
CA GLU A 196 -4.49 5.90 26.96
C GLU A 196 -4.37 7.43 27.24
N GLU A 197 -3.15 7.93 27.37
CA GLU A 197 -2.85 9.35 27.58
C GLU A 197 -2.57 10.09 26.26
N GLY A 198 -2.65 9.40 25.11
CA GLY A 198 -2.39 9.94 23.77
C GLY A 198 -0.89 10.07 23.43
N GLU A 199 0.00 9.57 24.28
CA GLU A 199 1.45 9.59 24.04
C GLU A 199 1.88 8.36 23.23
N ASN A 200 2.90 8.53 22.39
CA ASN A 200 3.42 7.44 21.57
C ASN A 200 4.19 6.43 22.45
N ALA A 201 3.69 5.23 22.58
CA ALA A 201 4.20 4.17 23.43
C ALA A 201 4.28 2.82 22.71
N ILE A 202 4.95 1.85 23.32
CA ILE A 202 4.93 0.45 22.84
C ILE A 202 3.65 -0.21 23.34
N VAL A 203 2.74 -0.49 22.39
CA VAL A 203 1.43 -1.12 22.68
C VAL A 203 1.39 -2.61 22.37
N GLY A 204 2.43 -3.16 21.72
CA GLY A 204 2.52 -4.58 21.40
C GLY A 204 3.94 -5.11 21.32
N PRO A 205 4.21 -6.37 21.77
CA PRO A 205 5.52 -6.98 21.73
C PRO A 205 5.93 -7.36 20.29
N PRO A 206 7.23 -7.52 20.02
CA PRO A 206 7.70 -8.05 18.74
C PRO A 206 7.30 -9.52 18.57
N LEU A 207 7.13 -9.94 17.32
CA LEU A 207 6.73 -11.31 16.96
C LEU A 207 7.60 -11.83 15.83
N ASP A 208 8.12 -13.04 15.99
CA ASP A 208 8.82 -13.77 14.95
C ASP A 208 8.00 -14.96 14.44
N ARG A 209 8.00 -15.16 13.13
CA ARG A 209 7.36 -16.30 12.47
C ARG A 209 8.31 -16.92 11.47
N SER A 210 8.34 -18.24 11.40
CA SER A 210 9.07 -18.96 10.39
C SER A 210 8.30 -20.19 9.92
N PHE A 211 8.42 -20.51 8.64
CA PHE A 211 7.91 -21.76 8.10
C PHE A 211 8.77 -22.21 6.92
N GLY A 212 8.83 -23.52 6.75
CA GLY A 212 9.44 -24.16 5.59
C GLY A 212 8.36 -24.76 4.69
N GLU A 213 8.59 -24.76 3.40
CA GLU A 213 7.73 -25.35 2.38
C GLU A 213 8.57 -26.27 1.50
N ALA A 214 8.04 -27.44 1.20
CA ALA A 214 8.61 -28.35 0.20
C ALA A 214 7.53 -28.69 -0.81
N GLN A 215 7.84 -28.54 -2.10
CA GLN A 215 6.92 -28.80 -3.19
C GLN A 215 7.60 -29.65 -4.25
N VAL A 216 6.81 -30.50 -4.89
CA VAL A 216 7.24 -31.28 -6.04
C VAL A 216 6.23 -31.04 -7.17
N GLU A 217 6.74 -30.57 -8.30
CA GLU A 217 5.93 -30.37 -9.51
C GLU A 217 6.32 -31.49 -10.51
N LEU A 218 5.33 -32.19 -11.03
CA LEU A 218 5.46 -33.23 -12.07
C LEU A 218 4.76 -32.73 -13.34
N ARG A 219 5.41 -32.85 -14.47
CA ARG A 219 4.86 -32.54 -15.80
C ARG A 219 5.15 -33.60 -16.82
#